data_4e80e2aebea7369e56e6fcbf0274f3b1
#
_entry.id   4e80e2aebea7369e56e6fcbf0274f3b1
#
_cell.length_a   1.000
_cell.length_b   1.000
_cell.length_c   1.000
_cell.angle_alpha   90.00
_cell.angle_beta   90.00
_cell.angle_gamma   90.00
#
_symmetry.space_group_name_H-M   'P 1'
#
loop_
_entity.id
_entity.type
_entity.pdbx_description
1 polymer ?
#
loop_
_entity_poly.entity_id
_entity_poly.type
_entity_poly.pdbx_seq_one_letter_code
_entity_poly.pdbx_strand_id
1 'polypeptide(L)'
;QEGSNITSERLRFAFSHHKPLTNQEIINIEDLINKTIKKNIPVKKTIQDKEKALKSGSLAFFKTKYPSKVSVYTIGDFSRELCGGPHVNSTGEIGNVKIIKEENIAAGKRRIYAVLNGNKKLTQQN
;
A
#
# COMPACT_ATOMS: atom_id res chain seq x y z
N GLN A 1 4.09 -3.35 -7.59
CA GLN A 1 3.47 -4.47 -6.89
C GLN A 1 3.08 -5.59 -7.86
N GLU A 2 2.97 -6.80 -7.34
CA GLU A 2 2.55 -7.97 -8.11
C GLU A 2 1.20 -8.52 -7.64
N GLY A 3 0.51 -7.76 -6.83
CA GLY A 3 -0.80 -8.10 -6.31
C GLY A 3 -0.90 -7.86 -4.83
N SER A 4 -2.12 -7.66 -4.36
CA SER A 4 -2.37 -7.46 -2.94
C SER A 4 -3.74 -8.01 -2.58
N ASN A 5 -3.92 -8.29 -1.29
CA ASN A 5 -5.20 -8.74 -0.77
C ASN A 5 -5.30 -8.25 0.67
N ILE A 6 -6.40 -7.58 0.97
CA ILE A 6 -6.63 -7.00 2.29
C ILE A 6 -7.92 -7.56 2.86
N THR A 7 -7.84 -8.08 4.07
CA THR A 7 -9.01 -8.48 4.85
C THR A 7 -9.01 -7.70 6.16
N SER A 8 -10.05 -7.85 6.96
CA SER A 8 -10.09 -7.23 8.28
C SER A 8 -8.99 -7.72 9.21
N GLU A 9 -8.37 -8.84 8.87
CA GLU A 9 -7.38 -9.50 9.73
C GLU A 9 -5.95 -9.26 9.29
N ARG A 10 -5.71 -9.08 7.98
CA ARG A 10 -4.34 -8.96 7.49
C ARG A 10 -4.28 -8.37 6.09
N LEU A 11 -3.08 -7.90 5.75
CA LEU A 11 -2.70 -7.50 4.40
C LEU A 11 -1.71 -8.53 3.85
N ARG A 12 -1.89 -8.91 2.59
CA ARG A 12 -0.85 -9.59 1.82
C ARG A 12 -0.43 -8.66 0.68
N PHE A 13 0.86 -8.52 0.49
CA PHE A 13 1.39 -7.64 -0.54
C PHE A 13 2.52 -8.35 -1.26
N ALA A 14 2.35 -8.58 -2.56
CA ALA A 14 3.35 -9.23 -3.40
C ALA A 14 4.13 -8.20 -4.20
N PHE A 15 5.41 -8.45 -4.39
CA PHE A 15 6.29 -7.50 -5.08
C PHE A 15 7.44 -8.24 -5.78
N SER A 16 8.01 -7.57 -6.76
CA SER A 16 9.16 -8.09 -7.49
C SER A 16 10.43 -7.86 -6.67
N HIS A 17 11.13 -8.93 -6.34
CA HIS A 17 12.40 -8.86 -5.64
C HIS A 17 13.05 -10.24 -5.70
N HIS A 18 14.33 -10.30 -6.03
CA HIS A 18 14.99 -11.58 -6.30
C HIS A 18 15.69 -12.20 -5.09
N LYS A 19 15.70 -11.51 -3.96
CA LYS A 19 16.33 -11.99 -2.73
C LYS A 19 15.34 -11.97 -1.58
N PRO A 20 15.50 -12.86 -0.58
CA PRO A 20 14.74 -12.71 0.67
C PRO A 20 15.04 -11.36 1.31
N LEU A 21 14.05 -10.77 1.95
CA LEU A 21 14.28 -9.58 2.74
C LEU A 21 15.02 -9.99 4.02
N THR A 22 16.04 -9.23 4.37
CA THR A 22 16.73 -9.44 5.65
C THR A 22 15.85 -8.93 6.79
N ASN A 23 16.14 -9.38 8.00
CA ASN A 23 15.43 -8.90 9.18
C ASN A 23 15.55 -7.37 9.30
N GLN A 24 16.73 -6.83 9.00
CA GLN A 24 16.94 -5.38 9.06
C GLN A 24 16.11 -4.65 8.01
N GLU A 25 16.00 -5.21 6.82
CA GLU A 25 15.16 -4.62 5.78
C GLU A 25 13.69 -4.60 6.17
N ILE A 26 13.22 -5.70 6.77
CA ILE A 26 11.83 -5.77 7.25
C ILE A 26 11.58 -4.72 8.32
N ILE A 27 12.51 -4.58 9.27
CA ILE A 27 12.42 -3.56 10.33
C ILE A 27 12.37 -2.17 9.72
N ASN A 28 13.23 -1.90 8.74
CA ASN A 28 13.30 -0.58 8.10
C ASN A 28 12.01 -0.25 7.36
N ILE A 29 11.44 -1.22 6.66
CA ILE A 29 10.18 -1.04 5.94
C ILE A 29 9.05 -0.76 6.93
N GLU A 30 8.96 -1.55 7.98
CA GLU A 30 7.95 -1.39 9.01
C GLU A 30 8.05 -0.03 9.70
N ASP A 31 9.27 0.40 10.02
CA ASP A 31 9.51 1.70 10.63
C ASP A 31 9.10 2.84 9.71
N LEU A 32 9.41 2.73 8.42
CA LEU A 32 9.02 3.74 7.44
C LEU A 32 7.50 3.85 7.33
N ILE A 33 6.83 2.70 7.28
CA ILE A 33 5.37 2.65 7.21
C ILE A 33 4.77 3.33 8.45
N ASN A 34 5.22 2.94 9.62
CA ASN A 34 4.66 3.47 10.87
C ASN A 34 4.99 4.93 11.08
N LYS A 35 6.16 5.37 10.64
CA LYS A 35 6.52 6.78 10.69
C LYS A 35 5.59 7.62 9.79
N THR A 36 5.29 7.10 8.59
CA THR A 36 4.38 7.76 7.65
C THR A 36 2.97 7.81 8.22
N ILE A 37 2.52 6.73 8.85
CA ILE A 37 1.23 6.68 9.52
C ILE A 37 1.14 7.77 10.59
N LYS A 38 2.17 7.89 11.42
CA LYS A 38 2.19 8.86 12.53
C LYS A 38 2.17 10.31 12.06
N LYS A 39 2.65 10.57 10.85
CA LYS A 39 2.59 11.92 10.29
C LYS A 39 1.17 12.36 9.98
N ASN A 40 0.23 11.43 9.97
CA ASN A 40 -1.18 11.71 9.72
C ASN A 40 -1.39 12.53 8.44
N ILE A 41 -0.81 12.09 7.36
CA ILE A 41 -0.85 12.79 6.07
C ILE A 41 -2.22 12.62 5.43
N PRO A 42 -2.86 13.69 4.97
CA PRO A 42 -4.13 13.55 4.25
C PRO A 42 -3.96 12.72 2.98
N VAL A 43 -4.91 11.83 2.74
CA VAL A 43 -4.96 11.05 1.51
C VAL A 43 -5.95 11.76 0.59
N LYS A 44 -5.45 12.33 -0.49
CA LYS A 44 -6.25 13.13 -1.41
C LYS A 44 -6.61 12.33 -2.64
N LYS A 45 -7.88 12.39 -3.01
CA LYS A 45 -8.39 11.77 -4.22
C LYS A 45 -8.69 12.84 -5.26
N THR A 46 -8.19 12.66 -6.49
CA THR A 46 -8.55 13.49 -7.62
C THR A 46 -8.96 12.59 -8.77
N ILE A 47 -9.84 13.12 -9.65
CA ILE A 47 -10.24 12.41 -10.85
C ILE A 47 -9.57 13.09 -12.02
N GLN A 48 -8.85 12.32 -12.82
CA GLN A 48 -8.04 12.84 -13.92
C GLN A 48 -8.18 11.96 -15.16
N ASP A 49 -7.78 12.50 -16.30
CA ASP A 49 -7.62 11.68 -17.49
C ASP A 49 -6.48 10.70 -17.26
N LYS A 50 -6.68 9.46 -17.68
CA LYS A 50 -5.68 8.40 -17.51
C LYS A 50 -4.31 8.81 -18.04
N GLU A 51 -4.28 9.36 -19.26
CA GLU A 51 -3.02 9.76 -19.87
C GLU A 51 -2.32 10.86 -19.08
N LYS A 52 -3.09 11.84 -18.61
CA LYS A 52 -2.56 12.94 -17.83
C LYS A 52 -1.99 12.43 -16.49
N ALA A 53 -2.71 11.52 -15.84
CA ALA A 53 -2.26 10.94 -14.59
C ALA A 53 -0.94 10.18 -14.77
N LEU A 54 -0.83 9.39 -15.82
CA LEU A 54 0.40 8.63 -16.10
C LEU A 54 1.57 9.56 -16.42
N LYS A 55 1.31 10.62 -17.20
CA LYS A 55 2.36 11.60 -17.53
C LYS A 55 2.87 12.36 -16.31
N SER A 56 2.02 12.55 -15.30
CA SER A 56 2.41 13.25 -14.09
C SER A 56 3.16 12.36 -13.10
N GLY A 57 3.44 11.11 -13.47
CA GLY A 57 4.22 10.20 -12.64
C GLY A 57 3.42 9.35 -11.68
N SER A 58 2.08 9.28 -11.85
CA SER A 58 1.27 8.41 -11.01
C SER A 58 1.55 6.95 -11.31
N LEU A 59 1.64 6.13 -10.27
CA LEU A 59 1.85 4.70 -10.41
C LEU A 59 0.57 4.02 -10.86
N ALA A 60 0.69 3.08 -11.80
CA ALA A 60 -0.43 2.31 -12.30
C ALA A 60 0.02 0.87 -12.53
N PHE A 61 -0.52 -0.04 -11.74
CA PHE A 61 -0.10 -1.44 -11.77
C PHE A 61 -0.93 -2.32 -12.69
N PHE A 62 -2.16 -1.90 -12.98
CA PHE A 62 -3.08 -2.66 -13.81
C PHE A 62 -3.52 -1.82 -15.00
N LYS A 63 -2.56 -1.41 -15.82
CA LYS A 63 -2.76 -0.45 -16.91
C LYS A 63 -3.91 -0.79 -17.85
N THR A 64 -4.09 -2.06 -18.15
CA THR A 64 -5.12 -2.48 -19.11
C THR A 64 -6.53 -2.40 -18.55
N LYS A 65 -6.68 -2.21 -17.23
CA LYS A 65 -7.97 -2.21 -16.55
C LYS A 65 -8.47 -0.82 -16.18
N TYR A 66 -7.72 0.22 -16.52
CA TYR A 66 -8.12 1.58 -16.13
C TYR A 66 -8.95 2.24 -17.22
N PRO A 67 -10.08 2.87 -16.86
CA PRO A 67 -10.87 3.64 -17.81
C PRO A 67 -10.16 4.94 -18.19
N SER A 68 -10.76 5.71 -19.12
CA SER A 68 -10.18 6.99 -19.56
C SER A 68 -10.10 8.02 -18.43
N LYS A 69 -11.04 7.99 -17.49
CA LYS A 69 -11.02 8.80 -16.29
C LYS A 69 -10.65 7.90 -15.11
N VAL A 70 -9.69 8.32 -14.32
CA VAL A 70 -9.17 7.53 -13.20
C VAL A 70 -9.15 8.32 -11.92
N SER A 71 -9.27 7.61 -10.79
CA SER A 71 -9.05 8.20 -9.47
C SER A 71 -7.58 8.10 -9.15
N VAL A 72 -7.00 9.23 -8.75
CA VAL A 72 -5.60 9.30 -8.33
C VAL A 72 -5.58 9.61 -6.85
N TYR A 73 -4.91 8.76 -6.08
CA TYR A 73 -4.74 8.95 -4.65
C TYR A 73 -3.33 9.43 -4.37
N THR A 74 -3.23 10.54 -3.64
CA THR A 74 -1.96 11.18 -3.31
C THR A 74 -1.80 11.24 -1.81
N ILE A 75 -0.65 10.80 -1.32
CA ILE A 75 -0.30 10.82 0.11
C ILE A 75 0.93 11.73 0.23
N GLY A 76 0.70 13.04 0.38
CA GLY A 76 1.77 14.03 0.42
C GLY A 76 2.74 13.85 -0.74
N ASP A 77 4.03 13.91 -0.45
CA ASP A 77 5.09 13.61 -1.43
C ASP A 77 5.50 12.14 -1.41
N PHE A 78 4.86 11.34 -0.57
CA PHE A 78 5.23 9.96 -0.36
C PHE A 78 4.74 9.03 -1.49
N SER A 79 3.51 9.22 -1.95
CA SER A 79 2.90 8.31 -2.92
C SER A 79 1.86 8.99 -3.78
N ARG A 80 1.79 8.56 -5.03
CA ARG A 80 0.75 8.97 -5.97
C ARG A 80 0.42 7.76 -6.84
N GLU A 81 -0.84 7.34 -6.83
CA GLU A 81 -1.20 6.06 -7.41
C GLU A 81 -2.61 6.07 -7.98
N LEU A 82 -2.80 5.41 -9.13
CA LEU A 82 -4.13 5.16 -9.67
C LEU A 82 -4.75 3.99 -8.91
N CYS A 83 -5.94 4.19 -8.36
CA CYS A 83 -6.61 3.13 -7.64
C CYS A 83 -8.12 3.35 -7.63
N GLY A 84 -8.87 2.27 -7.84
CA GLY A 84 -10.33 2.32 -7.79
C GLY A 84 -10.91 1.86 -6.47
N GLY A 85 -10.08 1.41 -5.54
CA GLY A 85 -10.51 0.87 -4.26
C GLY A 85 -10.72 1.94 -3.19
N PRO A 86 -11.21 1.53 -2.03
CA PRO A 86 -11.37 2.45 -0.90
C PRO A 86 -10.05 2.76 -0.24
N HIS A 87 -9.97 3.95 0.37
CA HIS A 87 -8.78 4.40 1.08
C HIS A 87 -9.18 5.14 2.34
N VAL A 88 -8.26 5.17 3.31
CA VAL A 88 -8.43 6.03 4.50
C VAL A 88 -8.36 7.50 4.08
N ASN A 89 -8.89 8.38 4.91
CA ASN A 89 -8.84 9.82 4.66
C ASN A 89 -7.51 10.43 5.08
N SER A 90 -6.81 9.81 6.01
CA SER A 90 -5.49 10.23 6.43
C SER A 90 -4.72 9.01 6.93
N THR A 91 -3.40 9.07 6.85
CA THR A 91 -2.57 7.92 7.23
C THR A 91 -2.70 7.55 8.69
N GLY A 92 -2.99 8.53 9.56
CA GLY A 92 -3.15 8.28 10.99
C GLY A 92 -4.29 7.33 11.32
N GLU A 93 -5.29 7.21 10.45
CA GLU A 93 -6.41 6.30 10.67
C GLU A 93 -6.01 4.83 10.64
N ILE A 94 -4.87 4.52 10.05
CA ILE A 94 -4.40 3.13 9.93
C ILE A 94 -3.96 2.56 11.29
N GLY A 95 -3.37 3.39 12.12
CA GLY A 95 -2.85 2.96 13.41
C GLY A 95 -1.40 2.52 13.31
N ASN A 96 -1.09 1.28 13.66
CA ASN A 96 0.27 0.77 13.66
C ASN A 96 0.33 -0.56 12.92
N VAL A 97 1.31 -0.71 12.04
CA VAL A 97 1.45 -1.88 11.19
C VAL A 97 2.61 -2.77 11.66
N LYS A 98 2.39 -4.07 11.68
CA LYS A 98 3.41 -5.07 11.99
C LYS A 98 3.53 -6.04 10.83
N ILE A 99 4.72 -6.18 10.29
CA ILE A 99 5.03 -7.20 9.28
C ILE A 99 5.33 -8.50 10.02
N ILE A 100 4.55 -9.54 9.75
CA ILE A 100 4.64 -10.79 10.49
C ILE A 100 5.29 -11.91 9.70
N LYS A 101 5.38 -11.79 8.38
CA LYS A 101 5.91 -12.88 7.55
C LYS A 101 6.35 -12.35 6.20
N GLU A 102 7.39 -12.97 5.65
CA GLU A 102 7.86 -12.70 4.29
C GLU A 102 8.19 -14.06 3.66
N GLU A 103 7.77 -14.27 2.43
CA GLU A 103 7.98 -15.56 1.76
C GLU A 103 8.17 -15.41 0.27
N ASN A 104 8.77 -16.43 -0.33
CA ASN A 104 8.89 -16.55 -1.77
C ASN A 104 7.59 -17.16 -2.33
N ILE A 105 7.05 -16.59 -3.39
CA ILE A 105 5.84 -17.13 -4.03
C ILE A 105 6.09 -17.60 -5.46
N ALA A 106 7.17 -17.12 -6.09
CA ALA A 106 7.56 -17.50 -7.44
C ALA A 106 8.96 -16.98 -7.70
N ALA A 107 9.57 -17.35 -8.82
CA ALA A 107 10.88 -16.82 -9.19
C ALA A 107 10.80 -15.29 -9.31
N GLY A 108 11.65 -14.59 -8.56
CA GLY A 108 11.70 -13.14 -8.57
C GLY A 108 10.50 -12.46 -7.92
N LYS A 109 9.69 -13.18 -7.16
CA LYS A 109 8.50 -12.61 -6.51
C LYS A 109 8.44 -13.00 -5.04
N ARG A 110 8.23 -11.99 -4.20
CA ARG A 110 8.13 -12.16 -2.76
C ARG A 110 6.78 -11.66 -2.29
N ARG A 111 6.38 -12.06 -1.08
CA ARG A 111 5.13 -11.62 -0.46
C ARG A 111 5.38 -11.33 1.00
N ILE A 112 4.86 -10.21 1.47
CA ILE A 112 4.82 -9.91 2.91
C ILE A 112 3.39 -10.04 3.42
N TYR A 113 3.29 -10.37 4.71
CA TYR A 113 2.03 -10.37 5.44
C TYR A 113 2.15 -9.35 6.56
N ALA A 114 1.13 -8.53 6.73
CA ALA A 114 1.11 -7.52 7.76
C ALA A 114 -0.23 -7.46 8.47
N VAL A 115 -0.20 -7.03 9.71
CA VAL A 115 -1.40 -6.86 10.54
C VAL A 115 -1.31 -5.52 11.25
N LEU A 116 -2.44 -5.05 11.78
CA LEU A 116 -2.45 -3.86 12.60
C LEU A 116 -2.06 -4.26 14.02
N ASN A 117 -0.85 -3.88 14.41
CA ASN A 117 -0.25 -4.31 15.66
C ASN A 117 -0.87 -3.58 16.85
N GLY A 118 -1.33 -4.35 17.84
CA GLY A 118 -1.89 -3.80 19.05
C GLY A 118 -3.17 -3.00 18.85
N ASN A 119 -3.75 -3.04 17.67
CA ASN A 119 -4.92 -2.28 17.35
C ASN A 119 -6.17 -3.16 17.31
N LYS A 120 -6.96 -3.08 18.35
CA LYS A 120 -8.19 -3.85 18.44
C LYS A 120 -9.26 -3.39 17.46
N LYS A 121 -9.12 -2.19 16.92
CA LYS A 121 -10.13 -1.63 16.03
C LYS A 121 -10.20 -2.34 14.70
N LEU A 122 -9.19 -3.13 14.35
CA LEU A 122 -9.22 -3.90 13.13
C LEU A 122 -10.46 -4.79 13.08
N THR A 123 -10.77 -5.44 14.20
CA THR A 123 -11.97 -6.26 14.30
C THR A 123 -13.22 -5.42 14.50
N GLN A 124 -13.11 -4.25 15.10
CA GLN A 124 -14.24 -3.38 15.34
C GLN A 124 -14.74 -2.67 14.10
N GLN A 125 -13.93 -2.65 13.07
CA GLN A 125 -14.30 -2.03 11.80
C GLN A 125 -15.16 -2.94 10.93
N ASN A 126 -15.36 -4.14 11.35
CA ASN A 126 -16.12 -5.14 10.60
C ASN A 126 -17.62 -4.98 10.75
#